data_b652e9e28f99b00636614f338aba8154
#
_entry.id   b652e9e28f99b00636614f338aba8154
#
_cell.length_a   1.000
_cell.length_b   1.000
_cell.length_c   1.000
_cell.angle_alpha   90.00
_cell.angle_beta   90.00
_cell.angle_gamma   90.00
#
_symmetry.space_group_name_H-M   'P 1'
#
loop_
_entity.id
_entity.type
_entity.pdbx_description
1 polymer ?
#
loop_
_entity_poly.entity_id
_entity_poly.type
_entity_poly.pdbx_seq_one_letter_code
_entity_poly.pdbx_strand_id
1 'polypeptide(L)'
;MAHIKRIDLTRDVEAHADAYREAIEKVCRETAFSGGKYADTFDKEFAAYVGSRYASGVNNGTSALHLAMLALGVGPGDEVIVPANTYIATAWGVSYTGATPVFADCTPDTWEIDPSVLEAKITDKTKGIIGVHLYGQPFDYAGVREIADRHGLFVVEDCAQAHGAQFEGKNVGTLGDLACFSFYPGKNLYAFGEGGSVTCEKEEYYKHIDRLKNQGCDVRYYHDEIGYNYRLEGLQGAVLSVSLKYLPEWTKRRQEVGHRYIREITNPLITMQHHPENTTPVFHLFVITVPDHEDFIRYMAEHDVECNMHYPVPCHLQKAYTDLGYQPGDCPNAEYLAAHCVTLPLFPEMREDEIRRVIELCNAYRQ
;
A
#
# COMPACT_ATOMS: atom_id res chain seq x y z
N MET A 1 12.56 -30.46 -4.94
CA MET A 1 11.18 -30.02 -4.65
C MET A 1 10.82 -28.91 -5.63
N ALA A 2 9.55 -28.60 -5.84
CA ALA A 2 9.21 -27.48 -6.71
C ALA A 2 9.65 -26.15 -6.07
N HIS A 3 10.14 -25.22 -6.90
CA HIS A 3 10.52 -23.87 -6.49
C HIS A 3 9.32 -23.10 -5.91
N ILE A 4 9.46 -22.53 -4.73
CA ILE A 4 8.44 -21.73 -4.05
C ILE A 4 8.73 -20.26 -4.33
N LYS A 5 7.90 -19.67 -5.19
CA LYS A 5 7.98 -18.23 -5.49
C LYS A 5 7.49 -17.40 -4.31
N ARG A 6 8.00 -16.19 -4.16
CA ARG A 6 7.48 -15.23 -3.18
C ARG A 6 6.03 -14.87 -3.44
N ILE A 7 5.64 -14.76 -4.72
CA ILE A 7 4.27 -14.57 -5.22
C ILE A 7 4.11 -15.30 -6.56
N ASP A 8 2.97 -15.93 -6.79
CA ASP A 8 2.67 -16.61 -8.06
C ASP A 8 1.26 -16.25 -8.55
N LEU A 9 1.18 -15.19 -9.36
CA LEU A 9 -0.08 -14.75 -9.97
C LEU A 9 -0.62 -15.70 -11.03
N THR A 10 0.22 -16.62 -11.56
CA THR A 10 -0.22 -17.57 -12.58
C THR A 10 -1.36 -18.45 -12.07
N ARG A 11 -1.28 -18.87 -10.80
CA ARG A 11 -2.29 -19.76 -10.19
C ARG A 11 -3.66 -19.09 -10.07
N ASP A 12 -3.69 -17.81 -9.67
CA ASP A 12 -4.93 -17.05 -9.60
C ASP A 12 -5.51 -16.79 -10.98
N VAL A 13 -4.68 -16.32 -11.93
CA VAL A 13 -5.12 -16.02 -13.28
C VAL A 13 -5.66 -17.29 -13.98
N GLU A 14 -5.03 -18.44 -13.78
CA GLU A 14 -5.51 -19.73 -14.32
C GLU A 14 -6.84 -20.15 -13.67
N ALA A 15 -6.99 -19.98 -12.35
CA ALA A 15 -8.22 -20.34 -11.64
C ALA A 15 -9.44 -19.52 -12.10
N HIS A 16 -9.22 -18.25 -12.51
CA HIS A 16 -10.29 -17.32 -12.88
C HIS A 16 -10.26 -16.91 -14.36
N ALA A 17 -9.53 -17.66 -15.21
CA ALA A 17 -9.23 -17.32 -16.59
C ALA A 17 -10.46 -16.98 -17.44
N ASP A 18 -11.55 -17.72 -17.28
CA ASP A 18 -12.76 -17.49 -18.08
C ASP A 18 -13.45 -16.17 -17.71
N ALA A 19 -13.49 -15.83 -16.42
CA ALA A 19 -14.09 -14.58 -15.96
C ALA A 19 -13.27 -13.35 -16.45
N TYR A 20 -11.95 -13.42 -16.38
CA TYR A 20 -11.07 -12.38 -16.92
C TYR A 20 -11.19 -12.26 -18.43
N ARG A 21 -11.20 -13.39 -19.16
CA ARG A 21 -11.35 -13.40 -20.62
C ARG A 21 -12.66 -12.75 -21.05
N GLU A 22 -13.78 -13.12 -20.41
CA GLU A 22 -15.09 -12.54 -20.70
C GLU A 22 -15.10 -11.01 -20.47
N ALA A 23 -14.53 -10.55 -19.36
CA ALA A 23 -14.47 -9.13 -19.06
C ALA A 23 -13.65 -8.35 -20.10
N ILE A 24 -12.46 -8.85 -20.46
CA ILE A 24 -11.58 -8.26 -21.47
C ILE A 24 -12.26 -8.23 -22.86
N GLU A 25 -12.91 -9.32 -23.27
CA GLU A 25 -13.62 -9.37 -24.54
C GLU A 25 -14.78 -8.38 -24.64
N LYS A 26 -15.49 -8.12 -23.54
CA LYS A 26 -16.55 -7.10 -23.51
C LYS A 26 -15.97 -5.70 -23.77
N VAL A 27 -14.87 -5.35 -23.10
CA VAL A 27 -14.18 -4.07 -23.32
C VAL A 27 -13.72 -3.92 -24.77
N CYS A 28 -13.12 -4.99 -25.32
CA CYS A 28 -12.64 -4.99 -26.71
C CYS A 28 -13.79 -4.82 -27.73
N ARG A 29 -14.89 -5.57 -27.57
CA ARG A 29 -16.07 -5.45 -28.47
C ARG A 29 -16.68 -4.05 -28.46
N GLU A 30 -16.66 -3.39 -27.31
CA GLU A 30 -17.24 -2.04 -27.13
C GLU A 30 -16.23 -0.92 -27.36
N THR A 31 -14.95 -1.25 -27.58
CA THR A 31 -13.83 -0.29 -27.72
C THR A 31 -13.74 0.69 -26.56
N ALA A 32 -14.13 0.27 -25.35
CA ALA A 32 -14.23 1.10 -24.16
C ALA A 32 -12.88 1.11 -23.36
N PHE A 33 -11.78 1.50 -24.01
CA PHE A 33 -10.44 1.29 -23.49
C PHE A 33 -9.99 2.29 -22.43
N SER A 34 -10.48 3.54 -22.46
CA SER A 34 -9.98 4.61 -21.60
C SER A 34 -11.10 5.24 -20.78
N GLY A 35 -11.05 5.10 -19.46
CA GLY A 35 -12.09 5.61 -18.56
C GLY A 35 -13.48 4.99 -18.85
N GLY A 36 -14.53 5.76 -18.55
CA GLY A 36 -15.92 5.44 -18.88
C GLY A 36 -16.48 4.26 -18.10
N LYS A 37 -17.52 3.61 -18.64
CA LYS A 37 -18.43 2.75 -17.86
C LYS A 37 -17.74 1.63 -17.04
N TYR A 38 -16.65 1.05 -17.49
CA TYR A 38 -15.98 -0.02 -16.76
C TYR A 38 -15.17 0.51 -15.58
N ALA A 39 -14.49 1.65 -15.76
CA ALA A 39 -13.82 2.35 -14.67
C ALA A 39 -14.85 2.89 -13.67
N ASP A 40 -15.94 3.52 -14.16
CA ASP A 40 -17.01 4.09 -13.32
C ASP A 40 -17.77 2.99 -12.55
N THR A 41 -17.91 1.80 -13.12
CA THR A 41 -18.51 0.64 -12.44
C THR A 41 -17.61 0.16 -11.32
N PHE A 42 -16.32 -0.03 -11.63
CA PHE A 42 -15.34 -0.43 -10.62
C PHE A 42 -15.25 0.60 -9.48
N ASP A 43 -15.25 1.90 -9.76
CA ASP A 43 -15.20 2.93 -8.73
C ASP A 43 -16.37 2.80 -7.74
N LYS A 44 -17.58 2.54 -8.22
CA LYS A 44 -18.76 2.29 -7.38
C LYS A 44 -18.66 1.01 -6.57
N GLU A 45 -18.22 -0.09 -7.20
CA GLU A 45 -18.03 -1.37 -6.54
C GLU A 45 -16.94 -1.29 -5.47
N PHE A 46 -15.84 -0.59 -5.76
CA PHE A 46 -14.73 -0.41 -4.84
C PHE A 46 -15.09 0.52 -3.66
N ALA A 47 -15.79 1.62 -3.90
CA ALA A 47 -16.32 2.48 -2.85
C ALA A 47 -17.23 1.68 -1.90
N ALA A 48 -18.13 0.85 -2.44
CA ALA A 48 -19.01 -0.01 -1.65
C ALA A 48 -18.23 -1.06 -0.84
N TYR A 49 -17.17 -1.66 -1.42
CA TYR A 49 -16.32 -2.64 -0.74
C TYR A 49 -15.55 -2.00 0.42
N VAL A 50 -14.92 -0.84 0.20
CA VAL A 50 -14.20 -0.10 1.25
C VAL A 50 -15.15 0.44 2.30
N GLY A 51 -16.37 0.82 1.91
CA GLY A 51 -17.35 1.50 2.76
C GLY A 51 -17.22 3.01 2.73
N SER A 52 -16.56 3.58 1.74
CA SER A 52 -16.46 5.03 1.51
C SER A 52 -17.59 5.52 0.62
N ARG A 53 -17.88 6.82 0.71
CA ARG A 53 -18.94 7.44 -0.13
C ARG A 53 -18.52 7.55 -1.59
N TYR A 54 -17.24 7.83 -1.85
CA TYR A 54 -16.69 8.02 -3.19
C TYR A 54 -15.37 7.25 -3.36
N ALA A 55 -15.16 6.74 -4.57
CA ALA A 55 -13.88 6.27 -5.06
C ALA A 55 -13.63 6.86 -6.45
N SER A 56 -12.40 7.23 -6.74
CA SER A 56 -11.98 7.77 -8.04
C SER A 56 -10.78 6.98 -8.54
N GLY A 57 -11.02 6.11 -9.54
CA GLY A 57 -9.99 5.28 -10.15
C GLY A 57 -8.97 6.09 -10.92
N VAL A 58 -7.70 5.78 -10.72
CA VAL A 58 -6.55 6.43 -11.34
C VAL A 58 -5.58 5.40 -11.92
N ASN A 59 -4.61 5.87 -12.70
CA ASN A 59 -3.70 4.98 -13.43
C ASN A 59 -2.65 4.26 -12.56
N ASN A 60 -2.39 4.68 -11.32
CA ASN A 60 -1.55 3.98 -10.35
C ASN A 60 -1.63 4.60 -8.95
N GLY A 61 -1.08 3.91 -7.93
CA GLY A 61 -1.09 4.41 -6.54
C GLY A 61 -0.26 5.67 -6.33
N THR A 62 0.82 5.88 -7.07
CA THR A 62 1.64 7.11 -6.99
C THR A 62 0.84 8.33 -7.44
N SER A 63 0.07 8.18 -8.53
CA SER A 63 -0.86 9.22 -8.98
C SER A 63 -1.99 9.47 -7.99
N ALA A 64 -2.48 8.44 -7.30
CA ALA A 64 -3.47 8.59 -6.22
C ALA A 64 -2.93 9.49 -5.11
N LEU A 65 -1.72 9.22 -4.61
CA LEU A 65 -1.05 10.02 -3.58
C LEU A 65 -0.82 11.47 -4.03
N HIS A 66 -0.35 11.66 -5.27
CA HIS A 66 -0.15 13.01 -5.84
C HIS A 66 -1.47 13.80 -5.90
N LEU A 67 -2.53 13.19 -6.44
CA LEU A 67 -3.85 13.84 -6.53
C LEU A 67 -4.45 14.13 -5.16
N ALA A 68 -4.24 13.25 -4.18
CA ALA A 68 -4.69 13.48 -2.81
C ALA A 68 -4.00 14.72 -2.21
N MET A 69 -2.70 14.88 -2.39
CA MET A 69 -1.97 16.06 -1.92
C MET A 69 -2.48 17.34 -2.61
N LEU A 70 -2.67 17.31 -3.92
CA LEU A 70 -3.22 18.46 -4.66
C LEU A 70 -4.63 18.82 -4.20
N ALA A 71 -5.50 17.82 -4.00
CA ALA A 71 -6.87 18.03 -3.56
C ALA A 71 -6.95 18.63 -2.15
N LEU A 72 -5.95 18.38 -1.31
CA LEU A 72 -5.79 18.97 0.03
C LEU A 72 -5.06 20.32 0.01
N GLY A 73 -4.73 20.85 -1.17
CA GLY A 73 -4.10 22.14 -1.34
C GLY A 73 -2.62 22.19 -0.98
N VAL A 74 -1.94 21.04 -0.99
CA VAL A 74 -0.49 20.96 -0.72
C VAL A 74 0.30 21.49 -1.92
N GLY A 75 1.29 22.34 -1.66
CA GLY A 75 2.10 22.97 -2.67
C GLY A 75 3.48 23.44 -2.19
N PRO A 76 4.19 24.20 -3.03
CA PRO A 76 5.54 24.69 -2.69
C PRO A 76 5.58 25.47 -1.38
N GLY A 77 6.51 25.12 -0.50
CA GLY A 77 6.68 25.71 0.83
C GLY A 77 5.96 24.98 1.95
N ASP A 78 5.06 24.06 1.62
CA ASP A 78 4.39 23.22 2.60
C ASP A 78 5.25 21.98 2.98
N GLU A 79 4.94 21.40 4.12
CA GLU A 79 5.55 20.17 4.62
C GLU A 79 4.47 19.13 4.91
N VAL A 80 4.76 17.85 4.60
CA VAL A 80 3.90 16.72 4.94
C VAL A 80 4.75 15.64 5.60
N ILE A 81 4.33 15.16 6.77
CA ILE A 81 5.02 14.10 7.48
C ILE A 81 4.69 12.76 6.86
N VAL A 82 5.73 11.94 6.60
CA VAL A 82 5.63 10.60 5.99
C VAL A 82 6.53 9.61 6.74
N PRO A 83 6.19 8.32 6.85
CA PRO A 83 7.07 7.33 7.47
C PRO A 83 8.33 7.10 6.64
N ALA A 84 9.47 6.94 7.32
CA ALA A 84 10.77 6.73 6.69
C ALA A 84 10.93 5.34 6.06
N ASN A 85 10.21 4.32 6.54
CA ASN A 85 10.29 2.93 6.11
C ASN A 85 9.26 2.51 5.06
N THR A 86 8.54 3.47 4.46
CA THR A 86 7.55 3.19 3.42
C THR A 86 8.18 2.95 2.03
N TYR A 87 7.34 2.56 1.06
CA TYR A 87 7.71 2.65 -0.35
C TYR A 87 7.84 4.11 -0.78
N ILE A 88 8.84 4.41 -1.57
CA ILE A 88 9.22 5.79 -1.95
C ILE A 88 8.07 6.63 -2.56
N ALA A 89 7.06 5.98 -3.15
CA ALA A 89 5.92 6.67 -3.77
C ALA A 89 5.11 7.50 -2.78
N THR A 90 5.07 7.13 -1.50
CA THR A 90 4.42 7.93 -0.44
C THR A 90 5.05 9.32 -0.34
N ALA A 91 6.38 9.38 -0.32
CA ALA A 91 7.11 10.66 -0.31
C ALA A 91 7.04 11.39 -1.67
N TRP A 92 7.02 10.66 -2.80
CA TRP A 92 6.86 11.27 -4.12
C TRP A 92 5.52 11.96 -4.30
N GLY A 93 4.44 11.41 -3.72
CA GLY A 93 3.13 12.07 -3.73
C GLY A 93 3.18 13.49 -3.20
N VAL A 94 3.99 13.72 -2.15
CA VAL A 94 4.29 15.05 -1.59
C VAL A 94 5.21 15.85 -2.53
N SER A 95 6.34 15.28 -2.91
CA SER A 95 7.38 15.98 -3.69
C SER A 95 6.88 16.48 -5.04
N TYR A 96 5.97 15.76 -5.70
CA TYR A 96 5.41 16.16 -7.00
C TYR A 96 4.56 17.43 -6.92
N THR A 97 4.06 17.83 -5.75
CA THR A 97 3.37 19.11 -5.55
C THR A 97 4.34 20.27 -5.34
N GLY A 98 5.63 20.01 -5.20
CA GLY A 98 6.65 21.00 -4.81
C GLY A 98 6.77 21.18 -3.30
N ALA A 99 6.01 20.43 -2.49
CA ALA A 99 6.12 20.40 -1.04
C ALA A 99 7.28 19.50 -0.58
N THR A 100 7.65 19.60 0.68
CA THR A 100 8.74 18.87 1.30
C THR A 100 8.20 17.70 2.14
N PRO A 101 8.58 16.44 1.86
CA PRO A 101 8.30 15.34 2.77
C PRO A 101 9.20 15.44 4.01
N VAL A 102 8.59 15.33 5.19
CA VAL A 102 9.29 15.29 6.49
C VAL A 102 9.25 13.86 6.99
N PHE A 103 10.41 13.20 7.09
CA PHE A 103 10.46 11.80 7.47
C PHE A 103 10.35 11.60 8.98
N ALA A 104 9.44 10.70 9.38
CA ALA A 104 9.25 10.24 10.75
C ALA A 104 9.66 8.77 10.85
N ASP A 105 10.21 8.38 11.99
CA ASP A 105 10.58 7.01 12.27
C ASP A 105 9.33 6.14 12.53
N CYS A 106 9.51 4.84 12.50
CA CYS A 106 8.48 3.86 12.83
C CYS A 106 8.67 3.30 14.25
N THR A 107 7.64 2.65 14.79
CA THR A 107 7.75 1.90 16.03
C THR A 107 8.64 0.67 15.85
N PRO A 108 9.34 0.22 16.89
CA PRO A 108 10.26 -0.92 16.77
C PRO A 108 9.54 -2.28 16.68
N ASP A 109 8.24 -2.34 16.98
CA ASP A 109 7.45 -3.56 17.09
C ASP A 109 6.39 -3.71 15.98
N THR A 110 5.57 -2.67 15.74
CA THR A 110 4.57 -2.71 14.67
C THR A 110 5.13 -2.29 13.32
N TRP A 111 6.29 -1.63 13.29
CA TRP A 111 6.95 -1.07 12.11
C TRP A 111 6.10 -0.04 11.34
N GLU A 112 5.04 0.45 11.98
CA GLU A 112 4.19 1.52 11.48
C GLU A 112 4.70 2.88 11.98
N ILE A 113 4.25 3.97 11.35
CA ILE A 113 4.62 5.32 11.77
C ILE A 113 4.43 5.50 13.28
N ASP A 114 5.43 6.03 13.97
CA ASP A 114 5.41 6.21 15.43
C ASP A 114 4.73 7.53 15.81
N PRO A 115 3.54 7.53 16.42
CA PRO A 115 2.90 8.76 16.86
C PRO A 115 3.75 9.57 17.85
N SER A 116 4.57 8.91 18.65
CA SER A 116 5.36 9.56 19.71
C SER A 116 6.42 10.54 19.20
N VAL A 117 6.86 10.39 17.94
CA VAL A 117 7.86 11.27 17.33
C VAL A 117 7.26 12.39 16.48
N LEU A 118 5.94 12.36 16.21
CA LEU A 118 5.30 13.28 15.26
C LEU A 118 5.30 14.73 15.76
N GLU A 119 5.02 14.95 17.05
CA GLU A 119 4.97 16.31 17.64
C GLU A 119 6.25 17.10 17.37
N ALA A 120 7.41 16.45 17.47
CA ALA A 120 8.71 17.05 17.24
C ALA A 120 9.01 17.37 15.75
N LYS A 121 8.21 16.84 14.84
CA LYS A 121 8.36 17.04 13.39
C LYS A 121 7.42 18.12 12.85
N ILE A 122 6.47 18.60 13.66
CA ILE A 122 5.49 19.61 13.24
C ILE A 122 6.12 21.00 13.30
N THR A 123 5.95 21.75 12.21
CA THR A 123 6.32 23.15 12.07
C THR A 123 5.10 23.99 11.63
N ASP A 124 5.24 25.29 11.49
CA ASP A 124 4.22 26.19 10.92
C ASP A 124 3.93 25.95 9.43
N LYS A 125 4.78 25.15 8.74
CA LYS A 125 4.61 24.73 7.34
C LYS A 125 3.91 23.39 7.20
N THR A 126 3.81 22.62 8.28
CA THR A 126 3.20 21.28 8.23
C THR A 126 1.71 21.39 7.90
N LYS A 127 1.27 20.68 6.87
CA LYS A 127 -0.13 20.62 6.43
C LYS A 127 -0.82 19.33 6.82
N GLY A 128 -0.08 18.23 6.93
CA GLY A 128 -0.68 16.94 7.24
C GLY A 128 0.32 15.83 7.43
N ILE A 129 -0.25 14.64 7.65
CA ILE A 129 0.48 13.39 7.90
C ILE A 129 -0.05 12.35 6.94
N ILE A 130 0.84 11.60 6.28
CA ILE A 130 0.48 10.38 5.56
C ILE A 130 0.85 9.19 6.43
N GLY A 131 -0.15 8.45 6.93
CA GLY A 131 0.07 7.15 7.54
C GLY A 131 0.01 6.06 6.49
N VAL A 132 0.91 5.09 6.56
CA VAL A 132 0.96 3.96 5.64
C VAL A 132 0.56 2.70 6.38
N HIS A 133 -0.39 1.94 5.86
CA HIS A 133 -0.74 0.62 6.37
C HIS A 133 0.24 -0.41 5.78
N LEU A 134 1.48 -0.38 6.28
CA LEU A 134 2.60 -1.09 5.68
C LEU A 134 2.45 -2.61 5.84
N TYR A 135 2.77 -3.35 4.80
CA TYR A 135 2.65 -4.82 4.70
C TYR A 135 1.22 -5.35 4.87
N GLY A 136 0.24 -4.45 4.99
CA GLY A 136 -1.17 -4.78 5.24
C GLY A 136 -1.56 -4.75 6.71
N GLN A 137 -0.70 -4.19 7.57
CA GLN A 137 -0.96 -3.89 8.97
C GLN A 137 -1.45 -2.44 9.09
N PRO A 138 -2.61 -2.17 9.71
CA PRO A 138 -3.03 -0.80 10.00
C PRO A 138 -2.09 -0.09 10.98
N PHE A 139 -1.71 1.14 10.68
CA PHE A 139 -1.01 2.00 11.64
C PHE A 139 -1.96 2.45 12.76
N ASP A 140 -1.42 2.96 13.86
CA ASP A 140 -2.19 3.56 14.96
C ASP A 140 -2.84 4.88 14.50
N TYR A 141 -3.98 4.72 13.82
CA TYR A 141 -4.74 5.87 13.33
C TYR A 141 -5.22 6.78 14.44
N ALA A 142 -5.61 6.24 15.60
CA ALA A 142 -6.13 7.02 16.70
C ALA A 142 -5.04 7.97 17.27
N GLY A 143 -3.83 7.45 17.49
CA GLY A 143 -2.71 8.25 17.95
C GLY A 143 -2.28 9.32 16.94
N VAL A 144 -2.22 8.97 15.65
CA VAL A 144 -1.90 9.94 14.59
C VAL A 144 -3.01 11.01 14.47
N ARG A 145 -4.28 10.60 14.50
CA ARG A 145 -5.42 11.53 14.37
C ARG A 145 -5.50 12.52 15.55
N GLU A 146 -5.25 12.05 16.78
CA GLU A 146 -5.23 12.93 17.95
C GLU A 146 -4.20 14.06 17.79
N ILE A 147 -2.99 13.73 17.31
CA ILE A 147 -1.95 14.73 17.06
C ILE A 147 -2.37 15.69 15.95
N ALA A 148 -2.86 15.14 14.84
CA ALA A 148 -3.28 15.92 13.69
C ALA A 148 -4.41 16.91 14.05
N ASP A 149 -5.39 16.49 14.86
CA ASP A 149 -6.50 17.35 15.31
C ASP A 149 -6.03 18.52 16.18
N ARG A 150 -5.05 18.28 17.07
CA ARG A 150 -4.47 19.35 17.91
C ARG A 150 -3.80 20.46 17.10
N HIS A 151 -3.29 20.11 15.91
CA HIS A 151 -2.55 21.04 15.04
C HIS A 151 -3.33 21.46 13.79
N GLY A 152 -4.58 20.98 13.61
CA GLY A 152 -5.40 21.28 12.45
C GLY A 152 -4.84 20.69 11.14
N LEU A 153 -4.17 19.53 11.23
CA LEU A 153 -3.54 18.84 10.12
C LEU A 153 -4.51 17.81 9.49
N PHE A 154 -4.38 17.59 8.18
CA PHE A 154 -5.06 16.46 7.55
C PHE A 154 -4.32 15.13 7.82
N VAL A 155 -5.04 14.03 7.71
CA VAL A 155 -4.47 12.67 7.69
C VAL A 155 -4.86 11.98 6.39
N VAL A 156 -3.88 11.50 5.64
CA VAL A 156 -4.08 10.67 4.45
C VAL A 156 -3.63 9.24 4.76
N GLU A 157 -4.44 8.27 4.34
CA GLU A 157 -4.10 6.86 4.43
C GLU A 157 -3.44 6.40 3.11
N ASP A 158 -2.21 5.88 3.19
CA ASP A 158 -1.64 5.08 2.11
C ASP A 158 -2.04 3.61 2.33
N CYS A 159 -3.08 3.20 1.63
CA CYS A 159 -3.67 1.86 1.67
C CYS A 159 -3.14 0.94 0.56
N ALA A 160 -2.04 1.30 -0.12
CA ALA A 160 -1.53 0.55 -1.26
C ALA A 160 -1.20 -0.92 -0.95
N GLN A 161 -1.08 -1.28 0.31
CA GLN A 161 -0.80 -2.65 0.79
C GLN A 161 -1.90 -3.21 1.70
N ALA A 162 -3.05 -2.55 1.84
CA ALA A 162 -3.98 -2.84 2.94
C ALA A 162 -5.46 -2.99 2.51
N HIS A 163 -5.71 -3.49 1.29
CA HIS A 163 -7.07 -3.75 0.79
C HIS A 163 -7.83 -4.70 1.71
N GLY A 164 -8.83 -4.17 2.43
CA GLY A 164 -9.65 -4.94 3.37
C GLY A 164 -9.10 -5.08 4.79
N ALA A 165 -7.99 -4.41 5.13
CA ALA A 165 -7.51 -4.31 6.50
C ALA A 165 -8.46 -3.44 7.35
N GLN A 166 -8.46 -3.64 8.68
CA GLN A 166 -9.34 -2.90 9.58
C GLN A 166 -8.60 -2.39 10.81
N PHE A 167 -8.96 -1.19 11.23
CA PHE A 167 -8.58 -0.58 12.50
C PHE A 167 -9.86 -0.37 13.33
N GLU A 168 -9.93 -0.92 14.53
CA GLU A 168 -11.11 -0.88 15.42
C GLU A 168 -12.42 -1.28 14.72
N GLY A 169 -12.34 -2.31 13.85
CA GLY A 169 -13.47 -2.84 13.09
C GLY A 169 -13.94 -1.98 11.92
N LYS A 170 -13.27 -0.86 11.62
CA LYS A 170 -13.52 -0.02 10.44
C LYS A 170 -12.50 -0.32 9.36
N ASN A 171 -12.96 -0.38 8.12
CA ASN A 171 -12.06 -0.59 6.98
C ASN A 171 -11.08 0.59 6.84
N VAL A 172 -9.79 0.28 6.65
CA VAL A 172 -8.85 1.31 6.19
C VAL A 172 -9.29 1.82 4.82
N GLY A 173 -9.00 3.08 4.54
CA GLY A 173 -9.55 3.77 3.38
C GLY A 173 -10.81 4.59 3.68
N THR A 174 -11.29 4.56 4.95
CA THR A 174 -12.43 5.36 5.44
C THR A 174 -12.10 6.17 6.69
N LEU A 175 -10.87 6.10 7.18
CA LEU A 175 -10.46 6.70 8.45
C LEU A 175 -9.97 8.13 8.27
N GLY A 176 -9.10 8.36 7.28
CA GLY A 176 -8.47 9.64 7.00
C GLY A 176 -9.35 10.61 6.21
N ASP A 177 -8.82 11.79 5.95
CA ASP A 177 -9.47 12.78 5.09
C ASP A 177 -9.55 12.30 3.63
N LEU A 178 -8.51 11.61 3.17
CA LEU A 178 -8.40 10.88 1.89
C LEU A 178 -7.64 9.58 2.10
N ALA A 179 -7.88 8.59 1.24
CA ALA A 179 -7.08 7.37 1.22
C ALA A 179 -6.71 6.97 -0.21
N CYS A 180 -5.49 6.43 -0.36
CA CYS A 180 -4.87 6.11 -1.64
C CYS A 180 -4.59 4.62 -1.75
N PHE A 181 -5.03 4.00 -2.84
CA PHE A 181 -4.85 2.59 -3.13
C PHE A 181 -4.02 2.37 -4.39
N SER A 182 -3.32 1.25 -4.44
CA SER A 182 -2.59 0.78 -5.62
C SER A 182 -3.12 -0.57 -6.05
N PHE A 183 -3.32 -0.73 -7.36
CA PHE A 183 -3.71 -2.00 -7.97
C PHE A 183 -2.59 -2.57 -8.85
N TYR A 184 -1.33 -2.25 -8.53
CA TYR A 184 -0.16 -2.83 -9.19
C TYR A 184 -0.20 -4.37 -9.11
N PRO A 185 0.24 -5.12 -10.15
CA PRO A 185 0.35 -6.56 -10.11
C PRO A 185 1.15 -7.04 -8.89
N GLY A 186 0.55 -7.89 -8.08
CA GLY A 186 1.12 -8.34 -6.80
C GLY A 186 0.52 -7.67 -5.57
N LYS A 187 -0.31 -6.64 -5.71
CA LYS A 187 -1.16 -6.14 -4.61
C LYS A 187 -2.27 -7.14 -4.28
N ASN A 188 -2.88 -7.01 -3.10
CA ASN A 188 -3.95 -7.93 -2.69
C ASN A 188 -5.17 -7.85 -3.62
N LEU A 189 -5.46 -6.65 -4.14
CA LEU A 189 -6.34 -6.42 -5.28
C LEU A 189 -5.47 -5.83 -6.39
N TYR A 190 -5.46 -6.46 -7.58
CA TYR A 190 -4.55 -6.07 -8.65
C TYR A 190 -5.22 -6.00 -10.02
N ALA A 191 -4.72 -5.08 -10.84
CA ALA A 191 -5.03 -4.92 -12.26
C ALA A 191 -4.11 -5.80 -13.12
N PHE A 192 -4.43 -5.94 -14.41
CA PHE A 192 -3.52 -6.55 -15.39
C PHE A 192 -2.59 -5.51 -16.03
N GLY A 193 -2.02 -4.69 -15.18
CA GLY A 193 -1.16 -3.57 -15.48
C GLY A 193 -1.17 -2.58 -14.32
N GLU A 194 -1.17 -1.29 -14.61
CA GLU A 194 -1.21 -0.26 -13.59
C GLU A 194 -2.66 0.10 -13.21
N GLY A 195 -2.85 0.52 -11.96
CA GLY A 195 -4.11 1.01 -11.43
C GLY A 195 -3.96 1.55 -10.01
N GLY A 196 -4.88 2.38 -9.61
CA GLY A 196 -5.01 2.92 -8.27
C GLY A 196 -6.38 3.55 -8.06
N SER A 197 -6.64 4.01 -6.85
CA SER A 197 -7.86 4.74 -6.51
C SER A 197 -7.61 5.70 -5.36
N VAL A 198 -8.39 6.78 -5.32
CA VAL A 198 -8.52 7.62 -4.12
C VAL A 198 -9.93 7.46 -3.59
N THR A 199 -10.08 7.20 -2.29
CA THR A 199 -11.39 7.14 -1.62
C THR A 199 -11.56 8.32 -0.68
N CYS A 200 -12.81 8.81 -0.53
CA CYS A 200 -13.15 9.93 0.34
C CYS A 200 -14.65 10.00 0.67
N GLU A 201 -14.96 10.76 1.73
CA GLU A 201 -16.33 11.04 2.16
C GLU A 201 -16.87 12.35 1.58
N LYS A 202 -16.00 13.34 1.29
CA LYS A 202 -16.40 14.67 0.86
C LYS A 202 -16.48 14.77 -0.67
N GLU A 203 -17.64 15.21 -1.16
CA GLU A 203 -17.89 15.36 -2.59
C GLU A 203 -16.95 16.39 -3.26
N GLU A 204 -16.53 17.41 -2.51
CA GLU A 204 -15.60 18.43 -3.00
C GLU A 204 -14.24 17.83 -3.40
N TYR A 205 -13.69 16.93 -2.56
CA TYR A 205 -12.44 16.23 -2.89
C TYR A 205 -12.62 15.29 -4.06
N TYR A 206 -13.70 14.52 -4.08
CA TYR A 206 -14.01 13.63 -5.20
C TYR A 206 -14.06 14.38 -6.53
N LYS A 207 -14.82 15.48 -6.60
CA LYS A 207 -14.94 16.30 -7.82
C LYS A 207 -13.61 16.93 -8.24
N HIS A 208 -12.82 17.42 -7.28
CA HIS A 208 -11.51 18.00 -7.59
C HIS A 208 -10.54 16.95 -8.12
N ILE A 209 -10.47 15.78 -7.47
CA ILE A 209 -9.63 14.66 -7.93
C ILE A 209 -10.07 14.19 -9.31
N ASP A 210 -11.36 14.06 -9.57
CA ASP A 210 -11.91 13.62 -10.85
C ASP A 210 -11.58 14.61 -11.98
N ARG A 211 -11.64 15.91 -11.69
CA ARG A 211 -11.22 16.97 -12.61
C ARG A 211 -9.72 16.91 -12.86
N LEU A 212 -8.88 16.86 -11.81
CA LEU A 212 -7.42 16.83 -11.93
C LEU A 212 -6.95 15.61 -12.73
N LYS A 213 -7.46 14.40 -12.46
CA LYS A 213 -7.08 13.18 -13.20
C LYS A 213 -7.47 13.23 -14.66
N ASN A 214 -8.48 14.05 -15.00
CA ASN A 214 -9.01 14.23 -16.34
C ASN A 214 -8.55 15.53 -16.98
N GLN A 215 -7.27 15.86 -16.87
CA GLN A 215 -6.64 17.00 -17.54
C GLN A 215 -7.17 18.37 -17.07
N GLY A 216 -7.71 18.49 -15.85
CA GLY A 216 -8.22 19.73 -15.28
C GLY A 216 -9.52 20.20 -15.90
N CYS A 217 -10.36 19.31 -16.44
CA CYS A 217 -11.61 19.69 -17.08
C CYS A 217 -12.82 18.89 -16.58
N ASP A 218 -13.92 19.59 -16.29
CA ASP A 218 -15.23 19.00 -16.08
C ASP A 218 -15.98 18.82 -17.41
N VAL A 219 -15.76 19.74 -18.35
CA VAL A 219 -16.34 19.70 -19.70
C VAL A 219 -15.20 19.52 -20.71
N ARG A 220 -15.33 18.56 -21.61
CA ARG A 220 -14.31 18.22 -22.62
C ARG A 220 -13.84 19.47 -23.37
N TYR A 221 -12.50 19.66 -23.42
CA TYR A 221 -11.77 20.78 -24.03
C TYR A 221 -11.86 22.12 -23.28
N TYR A 222 -12.55 22.19 -22.14
CA TYR A 222 -12.55 23.38 -21.27
C TYR A 222 -11.78 23.04 -20.00
N HIS A 223 -10.55 23.56 -19.89
CA HIS A 223 -9.62 23.24 -18.80
C HIS A 223 -9.64 24.38 -17.77
N ASP A 224 -10.19 24.13 -16.60
CA ASP A 224 -10.33 25.12 -15.53
C ASP A 224 -9.04 25.29 -14.73
N GLU A 225 -8.18 24.27 -14.75
CA GLU A 225 -6.90 24.22 -14.05
C GLU A 225 -5.89 23.30 -14.78
N ILE A 226 -4.61 23.36 -14.39
CA ILE A 226 -3.62 22.40 -14.88
C ILE A 226 -3.90 21.04 -14.25
N GLY A 227 -4.27 20.07 -15.08
CA GLY A 227 -4.55 18.72 -14.65
C GLY A 227 -3.60 17.68 -15.26
N TYR A 228 -3.92 16.42 -15.04
CA TYR A 228 -3.07 15.27 -15.36
C TYR A 228 -3.85 14.26 -16.21
N ASN A 229 -3.13 13.42 -16.93
CA ASN A 229 -3.71 12.29 -17.64
C ASN A 229 -3.58 11.02 -16.78
N TYR A 230 -4.35 10.96 -15.68
CA TYR A 230 -4.23 9.92 -14.65
C TYR A 230 -5.46 9.02 -14.56
N ARG A 231 -6.31 8.98 -15.59
CA ARG A 231 -7.51 8.16 -15.62
C ARG A 231 -7.20 6.66 -15.51
N LEU A 232 -8.04 5.92 -14.79
CA LEU A 232 -8.05 4.47 -14.85
C LEU A 232 -8.54 4.02 -16.24
N GLU A 233 -7.85 3.08 -16.85
CA GLU A 233 -8.26 2.50 -18.13
C GLU A 233 -9.51 1.63 -17.95
N GLY A 234 -10.41 1.64 -18.94
CA GLY A 234 -11.61 0.79 -18.92
C GLY A 234 -11.27 -0.70 -18.87
N LEU A 235 -10.17 -1.11 -19.50
CA LEU A 235 -9.68 -2.48 -19.45
C LEU A 235 -9.33 -2.90 -18.01
N GLN A 236 -8.58 -2.06 -17.31
CA GLN A 236 -8.21 -2.32 -15.92
C GLN A 236 -9.43 -2.31 -14.99
N GLY A 237 -10.38 -1.37 -15.19
CA GLY A 237 -11.63 -1.33 -14.44
C GLY A 237 -12.43 -2.62 -14.57
N ALA A 238 -12.53 -3.19 -15.79
CA ALA A 238 -13.21 -4.46 -16.02
C ALA A 238 -12.52 -5.64 -15.32
N VAL A 239 -11.19 -5.72 -15.37
CA VAL A 239 -10.39 -6.74 -14.68
C VAL A 239 -10.55 -6.61 -13.18
N LEU A 240 -10.42 -5.40 -12.64
CA LEU A 240 -10.55 -5.11 -11.22
C LEU A 240 -11.93 -5.45 -10.66
N SER A 241 -13.01 -5.22 -11.42
CA SER A 241 -14.37 -5.65 -11.05
C SER A 241 -14.51 -7.19 -10.97
N VAL A 242 -13.71 -7.94 -11.73
CA VAL A 242 -13.64 -9.40 -11.58
C VAL A 242 -12.87 -9.76 -10.31
N SER A 243 -11.65 -9.23 -10.15
CA SER A 243 -10.76 -9.51 -9.01
C SER A 243 -11.40 -9.15 -7.66
N LEU A 244 -12.15 -8.06 -7.61
CA LEU A 244 -12.81 -7.58 -6.38
C LEU A 244 -13.78 -8.62 -5.79
N LYS A 245 -14.41 -9.44 -6.63
CA LYS A 245 -15.34 -10.50 -6.17
C LYS A 245 -14.63 -11.59 -5.38
N TYR A 246 -13.36 -11.83 -5.66
CA TYR A 246 -12.55 -12.87 -5.02
C TYR A 246 -11.71 -12.33 -3.85
N LEU A 247 -11.54 -11.01 -3.76
CA LEU A 247 -10.71 -10.38 -2.73
C LEU A 247 -11.03 -10.81 -1.30
N PRO A 248 -12.30 -10.97 -0.85
CA PRO A 248 -12.60 -11.44 0.50
C PRO A 248 -12.05 -12.85 0.77
N GLU A 249 -12.11 -13.77 -0.20
CA GLU A 249 -11.56 -15.12 -0.08
C GLU A 249 -10.04 -15.10 -0.05
N TRP A 250 -9.40 -14.33 -0.93
CA TRP A 250 -7.95 -14.15 -0.94
C TRP A 250 -7.44 -13.55 0.37
N THR A 251 -8.15 -12.54 0.91
CA THR A 251 -7.81 -11.94 2.20
C THR A 251 -7.88 -12.95 3.33
N LYS A 252 -8.95 -13.73 3.40
CA LYS A 252 -9.09 -14.80 4.38
C LYS A 252 -7.94 -15.81 4.29
N ARG A 253 -7.59 -16.22 3.07
CA ARG A 253 -6.50 -17.18 2.86
C ARG A 253 -5.13 -16.60 3.27
N ARG A 254 -4.85 -15.33 2.96
CA ARG A 254 -3.64 -14.64 3.43
C ARG A 254 -3.58 -14.60 4.96
N GLN A 255 -4.69 -14.31 5.61
CA GLN A 255 -4.77 -14.31 7.07
C GLN A 255 -4.53 -15.70 7.67
N GLU A 256 -5.09 -16.75 7.08
CA GLU A 256 -4.83 -18.14 7.49
C GLU A 256 -3.34 -18.48 7.45
N VAL A 257 -2.67 -18.15 6.33
CA VAL A 257 -1.23 -18.39 6.15
C VAL A 257 -0.40 -17.53 7.11
N GLY A 258 -0.70 -16.23 7.20
CA GLY A 258 0.03 -15.30 8.07
C GLY A 258 -0.06 -15.68 9.56
N HIS A 259 -1.26 -15.95 10.06
CA HIS A 259 -1.44 -16.42 11.44
C HIS A 259 -0.78 -17.76 11.70
N ARG A 260 -0.68 -18.62 10.68
CA ARG A 260 0.03 -19.88 10.82
C ARG A 260 1.53 -19.65 10.93
N TYR A 261 2.11 -18.75 10.13
CA TYR A 261 3.51 -18.36 10.27
C TYR A 261 3.81 -17.80 11.66
N ILE A 262 2.96 -16.91 12.18
CA ILE A 262 3.10 -16.34 13.54
C ILE A 262 3.11 -17.44 14.60
N ARG A 263 2.26 -18.45 14.48
CA ARG A 263 2.12 -19.52 15.48
C ARG A 263 3.21 -20.59 15.39
N GLU A 264 3.67 -20.92 14.19
CA GLU A 264 4.47 -22.13 13.93
C GLU A 264 5.97 -21.83 13.68
N ILE A 265 6.34 -20.60 13.33
CA ILE A 265 7.75 -20.20 13.28
C ILE A 265 8.17 -19.79 14.69
N THR A 266 9.10 -20.58 15.27
CA THR A 266 9.54 -20.44 16.67
C THR A 266 11.05 -20.22 16.81
N ASN A 267 11.76 -19.99 15.70
CA ASN A 267 13.20 -19.75 15.70
C ASN A 267 13.52 -18.42 16.40
N PRO A 268 14.35 -18.41 17.47
CA PRO A 268 14.66 -17.19 18.23
C PRO A 268 15.47 -16.15 17.46
N LEU A 269 16.04 -16.51 16.30
CA LEU A 269 16.75 -15.57 15.40
C LEU A 269 15.78 -14.76 14.53
N ILE A 270 14.47 -15.10 14.54
CA ILE A 270 13.46 -14.49 13.72
C ILE A 270 12.55 -13.62 14.59
N THR A 271 12.48 -12.32 14.26
CA THR A 271 11.50 -11.41 14.86
C THR A 271 10.40 -11.10 13.85
N MET A 272 9.15 -11.14 14.29
CA MET A 272 7.97 -10.85 13.48
C MET A 272 7.37 -9.49 13.84
N GLN A 273 6.64 -8.90 12.90
CA GLN A 273 5.82 -7.71 13.14
C GLN A 273 4.78 -8.02 14.23
N HIS A 274 4.63 -7.11 15.19
CA HIS A 274 3.55 -7.17 16.17
C HIS A 274 2.24 -6.67 15.55
N HIS A 275 1.16 -7.39 15.80
CA HIS A 275 -0.18 -7.02 15.33
C HIS A 275 -1.08 -6.71 16.54
N PRO A 276 -1.39 -5.42 16.83
CA PRO A 276 -2.26 -5.02 17.92
C PRO A 276 -3.68 -5.61 17.79
N GLU A 277 -4.32 -5.94 18.91
CA GLU A 277 -5.65 -6.60 18.95
C GLU A 277 -6.78 -5.77 18.32
N ASN A 278 -6.63 -4.44 18.28
CA ASN A 278 -7.58 -3.54 17.64
C ASN A 278 -7.39 -3.42 16.12
N THR A 279 -6.51 -4.23 15.52
CA THR A 279 -6.24 -4.26 14.09
C THR A 279 -6.58 -5.61 13.46
N THR A 280 -6.93 -5.59 12.18
CA THR A 280 -7.11 -6.80 11.36
C THR A 280 -6.20 -6.70 10.14
N PRO A 281 -4.99 -7.27 10.20
CA PRO A 281 -4.04 -7.23 9.08
C PRO A 281 -4.50 -8.12 7.93
N VAL A 282 -4.07 -7.78 6.71
CA VAL A 282 -4.37 -8.56 5.49
C VAL A 282 -3.13 -9.24 4.89
N PHE A 283 -1.99 -9.14 5.55
CA PHE A 283 -0.74 -9.80 5.17
C PHE A 283 -0.44 -9.68 3.66
N HIS A 284 -0.38 -8.43 3.18
CA HIS A 284 0.10 -8.19 1.81
C HIS A 284 1.52 -8.75 1.63
N LEU A 285 2.38 -8.48 2.59
CA LEU A 285 3.69 -9.09 2.75
C LEU A 285 3.78 -9.71 4.15
N PHE A 286 4.48 -10.82 4.27
CA PHE A 286 4.89 -11.35 5.55
C PHE A 286 6.37 -11.07 5.75
N VAL A 287 6.66 -10.02 6.51
CA VAL A 287 8.01 -9.55 6.76
C VAL A 287 8.47 -10.02 8.13
N ILE A 288 9.71 -10.46 8.19
CA ILE A 288 10.44 -10.82 9.40
C ILE A 288 11.74 -10.04 9.46
N THR A 289 12.36 -9.93 10.61
CA THR A 289 13.76 -9.51 10.72
C THR A 289 14.62 -10.66 11.22
N VAL A 290 15.86 -10.71 10.71
CA VAL A 290 16.89 -11.68 11.08
C VAL A 290 18.23 -10.95 11.26
N PRO A 291 19.18 -11.49 12.05
CA PRO A 291 20.47 -10.82 12.27
C PRO A 291 21.27 -10.61 10.98
N ASP A 292 21.24 -11.55 10.04
CA ASP A 292 21.92 -11.48 8.73
C ASP A 292 20.91 -11.86 7.64
N HIS A 293 20.32 -10.84 7.01
CA HIS A 293 19.30 -11.03 5.98
C HIS A 293 19.90 -11.59 4.67
N GLU A 294 21.15 -11.28 4.34
CA GLU A 294 21.80 -11.80 3.12
C GLU A 294 22.06 -13.30 3.25
N ASP A 295 22.52 -13.74 4.42
CA ASP A 295 22.72 -15.15 4.72
C ASP A 295 21.41 -15.92 4.72
N PHE A 296 20.38 -15.35 5.36
CA PHE A 296 19.06 -15.98 5.40
C PHE A 296 18.43 -16.11 3.99
N ILE A 297 18.49 -15.07 3.17
CA ILE A 297 17.97 -15.10 1.78
C ILE A 297 18.72 -16.14 0.96
N ARG A 298 20.06 -16.20 1.08
CA ARG A 298 20.87 -17.23 0.43
C ARG A 298 20.48 -18.63 0.86
N TYR A 299 20.36 -18.87 2.18
CA TYR A 299 19.92 -20.14 2.75
C TYR A 299 18.55 -20.58 2.19
N MET A 300 17.57 -19.67 2.14
CA MET A 300 16.25 -19.97 1.59
C MET A 300 16.33 -20.30 0.08
N ALA A 301 17.13 -19.55 -0.67
CA ALA A 301 17.32 -19.78 -2.11
C ALA A 301 17.99 -21.15 -2.41
N GLU A 302 18.97 -21.58 -1.61
CA GLU A 302 19.59 -22.92 -1.69
C GLU A 302 18.58 -24.06 -1.44
N HIS A 303 17.45 -23.73 -0.83
CA HIS A 303 16.34 -24.66 -0.57
C HIS A 303 15.13 -24.42 -1.48
N ASP A 304 15.33 -23.78 -2.63
CA ASP A 304 14.29 -23.47 -3.63
C ASP A 304 13.15 -22.58 -3.12
N VAL A 305 13.39 -21.68 -2.16
CA VAL A 305 12.43 -20.71 -1.64
C VAL A 305 12.87 -19.29 -1.95
N GLU A 306 12.06 -18.53 -2.66
CA GLU A 306 12.30 -17.13 -3.01
C GLU A 306 11.91 -16.20 -1.86
N CYS A 307 12.89 -15.42 -1.36
CA CYS A 307 12.67 -14.32 -0.42
C CYS A 307 13.14 -12.99 -1.02
N ASN A 308 12.69 -11.87 -0.47
CA ASN A 308 13.05 -10.54 -0.93
C ASN A 308 13.12 -9.57 0.26
N MET A 309 13.45 -8.31 0.00
CA MET A 309 13.47 -7.23 1.00
C MET A 309 12.46 -6.15 0.66
N HIS A 310 11.74 -5.66 1.66
CA HIS A 310 10.84 -4.52 1.55
C HIS A 310 10.98 -3.61 2.80
N TYR A 311 11.87 -2.57 2.79
CA TYR A 311 12.70 -2.14 1.65
C TYR A 311 14.15 -2.00 2.10
N PRO A 312 15.16 -2.20 1.23
CA PRO A 312 16.57 -2.26 1.62
C PRO A 312 17.20 -0.90 1.94
N VAL A 313 16.52 0.22 1.64
CA VAL A 313 16.99 1.58 1.94
C VAL A 313 15.80 2.40 2.40
N PRO A 314 15.82 2.98 3.61
CA PRO A 314 14.74 3.83 4.08
C PRO A 314 14.68 5.15 3.30
N CYS A 315 13.49 5.73 3.18
CA CYS A 315 13.24 6.87 2.30
C CYS A 315 14.13 8.08 2.58
N HIS A 316 14.41 8.39 3.85
CA HIS A 316 15.23 9.54 4.25
C HIS A 316 16.71 9.41 3.84
N LEU A 317 17.19 8.19 3.59
CA LEU A 317 18.55 7.91 3.10
C LEU A 317 18.63 7.65 1.58
N GLN A 318 17.52 7.78 0.87
CA GLN A 318 17.53 7.68 -0.58
C GLN A 318 18.27 8.86 -1.23
N LYS A 319 19.03 8.58 -2.26
CA LYS A 319 19.78 9.63 -3.02
C LYS A 319 18.88 10.76 -3.53
N ALA A 320 17.63 10.46 -3.82
CA ALA A 320 16.64 11.43 -4.27
C ALA A 320 16.31 12.50 -3.20
N TYR A 321 16.63 12.26 -1.94
CA TYR A 321 16.35 13.13 -0.80
C TYR A 321 17.61 13.60 -0.05
N THR A 322 18.79 13.47 -0.65
CA THR A 322 20.06 13.93 -0.06
C THR A 322 20.01 15.41 0.33
N ASP A 323 19.34 16.24 -0.48
CA ASP A 323 19.24 17.69 -0.25
C ASP A 323 18.39 18.06 0.99
N LEU A 324 17.62 17.12 1.56
CA LEU A 324 16.89 17.33 2.81
C LEU A 324 17.79 17.23 4.05
N GLY A 325 19.04 16.78 3.90
CA GLY A 325 20.07 16.82 4.96
C GLY A 325 19.98 15.72 6.01
N TYR A 326 19.09 14.72 5.85
CA TYR A 326 19.01 13.56 6.75
C TYR A 326 20.31 12.76 6.77
N GLN A 327 20.64 12.23 7.95
CA GLN A 327 21.82 11.42 8.17
C GLN A 327 21.46 10.04 8.74
N PRO A 328 22.33 9.03 8.60
CA PRO A 328 22.19 7.79 9.36
C PRO A 328 22.04 8.04 10.86
N GLY A 329 21.02 7.43 11.48
CA GLY A 329 20.64 7.62 12.88
C GLY A 329 19.45 8.55 13.10
N ASP A 330 18.94 9.24 12.06
CA ASP A 330 17.77 10.12 12.18
C ASP A 330 16.44 9.36 12.28
N CYS A 331 16.38 8.12 11.74
CA CYS A 331 15.25 7.20 11.85
C CYS A 331 15.75 5.77 12.15
N PRO A 332 16.23 5.51 13.37
CA PRO A 332 16.96 4.29 13.72
C PRO A 332 16.14 3.01 13.55
N ASN A 333 14.83 3.03 13.80
CA ASN A 333 13.98 1.85 13.62
C ASN A 333 13.76 1.53 12.14
N ALA A 334 13.53 2.55 11.31
CA ALA A 334 13.43 2.38 9.84
C ALA A 334 14.75 1.87 9.23
N GLU A 335 15.89 2.35 9.75
CA GLU A 335 17.23 1.90 9.34
C GLU A 335 17.49 0.46 9.77
N TYR A 336 17.13 0.11 11.02
CA TYR A 336 17.22 -1.28 11.49
C TYR A 336 16.38 -2.22 10.64
N LEU A 337 15.12 -1.84 10.38
CA LEU A 337 14.23 -2.66 9.53
C LEU A 337 14.83 -2.85 8.12
N ALA A 338 15.32 -1.80 7.49
CA ALA A 338 15.96 -1.86 6.17
C ALA A 338 17.19 -2.79 6.14
N ALA A 339 17.96 -2.82 7.23
CA ALA A 339 19.17 -3.64 7.34
C ALA A 339 18.92 -5.12 7.69
N HIS A 340 17.69 -5.47 8.14
CA HIS A 340 17.43 -6.81 8.69
C HIS A 340 16.20 -7.49 8.10
N CYS A 341 15.36 -6.78 7.31
CA CYS A 341 14.09 -7.33 6.85
C CYS A 341 14.25 -8.40 5.77
N VAL A 342 13.42 -9.42 5.87
CA VAL A 342 13.21 -10.44 4.84
C VAL A 342 11.72 -10.68 4.67
N THR A 343 11.27 -10.71 3.43
CA THR A 343 9.88 -11.04 3.07
C THR A 343 9.78 -12.50 2.67
N LEU A 344 9.00 -13.26 3.43
CA LEU A 344 8.70 -14.66 3.16
C LEU A 344 7.62 -14.80 2.07
N PRO A 345 7.54 -15.95 1.37
CA PRO A 345 6.43 -16.26 0.49
C PRO A 345 5.09 -16.19 1.21
N LEU A 346 4.16 -15.39 0.67
CA LEU A 346 2.78 -15.39 1.11
C LEU A 346 1.85 -14.92 -0.01
N PHE A 347 1.01 -15.81 -0.52
CA PHE A 347 -0.05 -15.52 -1.49
C PHE A 347 -1.21 -16.51 -1.30
N PRO A 348 -2.44 -16.19 -1.74
CA PRO A 348 -3.63 -16.99 -1.44
C PRO A 348 -3.55 -18.45 -1.89
N GLU A 349 -2.95 -18.70 -3.06
CA GLU A 349 -2.91 -20.02 -3.70
C GLU A 349 -1.75 -20.91 -3.22
N MET A 350 -1.06 -20.52 -2.13
CA MET A 350 -0.02 -21.37 -1.54
C MET A 350 -0.60 -22.71 -1.08
N ARG A 351 0.06 -23.79 -1.50
CA ARG A 351 -0.29 -25.15 -1.10
C ARG A 351 0.22 -25.45 0.32
N GLU A 352 -0.40 -26.42 0.92
CA GLU A 352 -0.10 -26.85 2.28
C GLU A 352 1.34 -27.33 2.46
N ASP A 353 1.89 -28.03 1.45
CA ASP A 353 3.27 -28.48 1.43
C ASP A 353 4.27 -27.31 1.31
N GLU A 354 3.93 -26.25 0.57
CA GLU A 354 4.75 -25.04 0.45
C GLU A 354 4.79 -24.26 1.76
N ILE A 355 3.63 -24.04 2.40
CA ILE A 355 3.52 -23.36 3.69
C ILE A 355 4.36 -24.08 4.76
N ARG A 356 4.19 -25.40 4.86
CA ARG A 356 4.95 -26.23 5.81
C ARG A 356 6.44 -26.12 5.54
N ARG A 357 6.85 -26.18 4.27
CA ARG A 357 8.26 -26.09 3.89
C ARG A 357 8.90 -24.77 4.32
N VAL A 358 8.22 -23.65 4.12
CA VAL A 358 8.71 -22.33 4.57
C VAL A 358 8.89 -22.31 6.10
N ILE A 359 7.91 -22.82 6.86
CA ILE A 359 7.98 -22.91 8.33
C ILE A 359 9.16 -23.79 8.79
N GLU A 360 9.32 -24.97 8.19
CA GLU A 360 10.41 -25.90 8.51
C GLU A 360 11.79 -25.26 8.28
N LEU A 361 11.95 -24.56 7.16
CA LEU A 361 13.21 -23.87 6.84
C LEU A 361 13.47 -22.71 7.79
N CYS A 362 12.48 -21.88 8.09
CA CYS A 362 12.62 -20.82 9.08
C CYS A 362 13.05 -21.37 10.45
N ASN A 363 12.45 -22.49 10.90
CA ASN A 363 12.78 -23.11 12.18
C ASN A 363 14.13 -23.84 12.17
N ALA A 364 14.59 -24.30 11.02
CA ALA A 364 15.88 -24.99 10.86
C ALA A 364 17.08 -24.05 10.68
N TYR A 365 16.82 -22.78 10.29
CA TYR A 365 17.89 -21.81 10.06
C TYR A 365 18.77 -21.62 11.29
N ARG A 366 20.08 -21.62 11.08
CA ARG A 366 21.13 -21.37 12.08
C ARG A 366 22.17 -20.45 11.44
N GLN A 367 22.64 -19.51 12.19
CA GLN A 367 23.74 -18.61 11.82
C GLN A 367 25.09 -19.32 11.93
#